data_9bba1b406bc6e2fec471223ec3aaa7da
#
_entry.id   9bba1b406bc6e2fec471223ec3aaa7da
#
_cell.length_a   1.000
_cell.length_b   1.000
_cell.length_c   1.000
_cell.angle_alpha   90.00
_cell.angle_beta   90.00
_cell.angle_gamma   90.00
#
_symmetry.space_group_name_H-M   'P 1'
#
loop_
_entity.id
_entity.type
_entity.pdbx_description
1 polymer ?
#
loop_
_entity_poly.entity_id
_entity_poly.type
_entity_poly.pdbx_seq_one_letter_code
_entity_poly.pdbx_strand_id
1 'polypeptide(L)'
;MELLERARQWASHDPDPATASALSADIEAAERGDEEAAARVGAAMNGPLQFGTAGLRGVVGPGESRMNLAVVIRATAGLCEVVKRHATGTPTLVVGCDARYGSSEFATAACRVASAAGVRVLALPQANPTPLTAFSMLHFDADAGVMVTASHNPAPDNGYKVYLGGTVAQGDGRGVQIVPPFDAEIAAAIEAAPPADEVPMNDDLVEAVDPREEYVACASALASGEASAREDLRIVLTAMHGVGAAITSRVLAEAGFSNVSLVEAQAQPDPDFPTVPFPNPEEAGALDMAIEQAREQGADLIIAVDPDADRCALAVPDPSSEMGWSPLSGDQTGSLLGEFLASRGMTGSLANSIVSSRLLSRIAHVHGLEHHTTLTGFKWIARAPGLGFGYEEAIGFCPDPAHVRDKDGIATSVVAASLVAALKAQGRSVWDELERLARLHGLHVSSPLTFRVEQIEQIAAGMARLRAQPPSVLAGSPVVEVSDLSQGYRGLPPTDGVLVLTEAGDRVIARPSGTEPKLKCYLEVILPVAEGEPLPWEQARERLDAIKGAFAEIIGL
;
A
#
# COMPACT_ATOMS: atom_id res chain seq x y z
N MET A 1 -7.07 39.08 -0.53
CA MET A 1 -8.02 39.31 -1.64
C MET A 1 -7.91 38.24 -2.73
N GLU A 2 -6.71 37.96 -3.23
CA GLU A 2 -6.51 36.96 -4.29
C GLU A 2 -6.98 35.54 -3.92
N LEU A 3 -6.71 35.06 -2.70
CA LEU A 3 -7.13 33.74 -2.24
C LEU A 3 -8.66 33.60 -2.16
N LEU A 4 -9.34 34.57 -1.55
CA LEU A 4 -10.82 34.54 -1.43
C LEU A 4 -11.50 34.63 -2.80
N GLU A 5 -10.91 35.33 -3.76
CA GLU A 5 -11.44 35.40 -5.12
C GLU A 5 -11.31 34.06 -5.85
N ARG A 6 -10.14 33.39 -5.73
CA ARG A 6 -9.95 32.02 -6.25
C ARG A 6 -10.93 31.04 -5.59
N ALA A 7 -11.15 31.16 -4.29
CA ALA A 7 -12.10 30.32 -3.57
C ALA A 7 -13.54 30.53 -4.06
N ARG A 8 -13.95 31.79 -4.31
CA ARG A 8 -15.27 32.07 -4.91
C ARG A 8 -15.41 31.49 -6.31
N GLN A 9 -14.38 31.67 -7.15
CA GLN A 9 -14.38 31.09 -8.47
C GLN A 9 -14.49 29.56 -8.41
N TRP A 10 -13.75 28.90 -7.50
CA TRP A 10 -13.87 27.47 -7.30
C TRP A 10 -15.30 27.08 -6.88
N ALA A 11 -15.85 27.73 -5.85
CA ALA A 11 -17.20 27.44 -5.36
C ALA A 11 -18.30 27.65 -6.42
N SER A 12 -18.11 28.60 -7.35
CA SER A 12 -19.07 28.84 -8.43
C SER A 12 -19.09 27.76 -9.51
N HIS A 13 -18.03 26.96 -9.60
CA HIS A 13 -17.87 25.83 -10.54
C HIS A 13 -17.87 24.46 -9.86
N ASP A 14 -18.15 24.41 -8.56
CA ASP A 14 -18.27 23.15 -7.84
C ASP A 14 -19.63 22.51 -8.10
N PRO A 15 -19.71 21.35 -8.75
CA PRO A 15 -20.97 20.70 -9.10
C PRO A 15 -21.70 20.10 -7.88
N ASP A 16 -21.02 19.98 -6.71
CA ASP A 16 -21.64 19.53 -5.47
C ASP A 16 -22.15 20.72 -4.65
N PRO A 17 -23.48 20.88 -4.50
CA PRO A 17 -24.04 21.99 -3.72
C PRO A 17 -23.60 22.01 -2.26
N ALA A 18 -23.25 20.85 -1.67
CA ALA A 18 -22.83 20.78 -0.28
C ALA A 18 -21.42 21.37 -0.09
N THR A 19 -20.46 20.98 -0.92
CA THR A 19 -19.09 21.52 -0.86
C THR A 19 -19.03 22.97 -1.33
N ALA A 20 -19.81 23.34 -2.37
CA ALA A 20 -19.94 24.73 -2.82
C ALA A 20 -20.46 25.65 -1.73
N SER A 21 -21.55 25.25 -1.04
CA SER A 21 -22.15 26.03 0.05
C SER A 21 -21.23 26.12 1.27
N ALA A 22 -20.55 25.04 1.64
CA ALA A 22 -19.62 25.03 2.75
C ALA A 22 -18.45 25.99 2.53
N LEU A 23 -17.83 25.95 1.32
CA LEU A 23 -16.75 26.88 0.97
C LEU A 23 -17.24 28.33 0.95
N SER A 24 -18.43 28.59 0.38
CA SER A 24 -19.03 29.92 0.34
C SER A 24 -19.28 30.49 1.75
N ALA A 25 -19.79 29.67 2.67
CA ALA A 25 -20.01 30.07 4.06
C ALA A 25 -18.69 30.42 4.78
N ASP A 26 -17.62 29.64 4.57
CA ASP A 26 -16.29 29.93 5.12
C ASP A 26 -15.70 31.22 4.52
N ILE A 27 -15.89 31.47 3.23
CA ILE A 27 -15.47 32.71 2.58
C ILE A 27 -16.17 33.93 3.20
N GLU A 28 -17.49 33.87 3.35
CA GLU A 28 -18.26 34.93 3.98
C GLU A 28 -17.88 35.19 5.44
N ALA A 29 -17.60 34.13 6.22
CA ALA A 29 -17.16 34.25 7.60
C ALA A 29 -15.76 34.88 7.67
N ALA A 30 -14.83 34.45 6.82
CA ALA A 30 -13.49 35.03 6.73
C ALA A 30 -13.51 36.54 6.38
N GLU A 31 -14.43 36.97 5.49
CA GLU A 31 -14.62 38.38 5.15
C GLU A 31 -15.14 39.22 6.32
N ARG A 32 -15.89 38.59 7.24
CA ARG A 32 -16.34 39.24 8.48
C ARG A 32 -15.26 39.25 9.58
N GLY A 33 -14.07 38.73 9.31
CA GLY A 33 -12.94 38.71 10.22
C GLY A 33 -12.83 37.44 11.10
N ASP A 34 -13.50 36.35 10.71
CA ASP A 34 -13.35 35.04 11.36
C ASP A 34 -12.02 34.39 10.93
N GLU A 35 -11.06 34.37 11.85
CA GLU A 35 -9.71 33.82 11.61
C GLU A 35 -9.72 32.29 11.36
N GLU A 36 -10.61 31.55 12.04
CA GLU A 36 -10.74 30.10 11.84
C GLU A 36 -11.29 29.78 10.46
N ALA A 37 -12.29 30.53 10.00
CA ALA A 37 -12.82 30.40 8.65
C ALA A 37 -11.77 30.78 7.60
N ALA A 38 -11.00 31.83 7.84
CA ALA A 38 -9.88 32.21 6.95
C ALA A 38 -8.81 31.09 6.87
N ALA A 39 -8.51 30.44 7.99
CA ALA A 39 -7.59 29.31 8.03
C ALA A 39 -8.15 28.09 7.27
N ARG A 40 -9.48 27.77 7.39
CA ARG A 40 -10.13 26.71 6.63
C ARG A 40 -10.10 26.98 5.13
N VAL A 41 -10.43 28.21 4.69
CA VAL A 41 -10.29 28.59 3.28
C VAL A 41 -8.85 28.48 2.81
N GLY A 42 -7.88 28.91 3.62
CA GLY A 42 -6.45 28.75 3.33
C GLY A 42 -6.07 27.30 3.10
N ALA A 43 -6.50 26.40 3.97
CA ALA A 43 -6.23 24.96 3.86
C ALA A 43 -6.97 24.30 2.68
N ALA A 44 -8.16 24.78 2.32
CA ALA A 44 -8.95 24.28 1.19
C ALA A 44 -8.37 24.71 -0.17
N MET A 45 -7.64 25.82 -0.21
CA MET A 45 -7.13 26.47 -1.42
C MET A 45 -5.60 26.59 -1.45
N ASN A 46 -4.89 25.67 -0.79
CA ASN A 46 -3.41 25.63 -0.72
C ASN A 46 -2.76 25.00 -1.96
N GLY A 47 -3.43 25.08 -3.11
CA GLY A 47 -3.01 24.46 -4.36
C GLY A 47 -3.66 23.11 -4.61
N PRO A 48 -3.67 22.65 -5.87
CA PRO A 48 -4.32 21.41 -6.26
C PRO A 48 -3.65 20.18 -5.64
N LEU A 49 -4.44 19.13 -5.36
CA LEU A 49 -3.92 17.83 -4.99
C LEU A 49 -2.98 17.31 -6.09
N GLN A 50 -1.80 16.87 -5.68
CA GLN A 50 -0.80 16.33 -6.59
C GLN A 50 -0.84 14.81 -6.66
N PHE A 51 -0.52 14.26 -7.81
CA PHE A 51 -0.31 12.82 -7.95
C PHE A 51 0.92 12.39 -7.14
N GLY A 52 0.68 11.75 -5.99
CA GLY A 52 1.71 11.12 -5.18
C GLY A 52 2.10 9.73 -5.70
N THR A 53 2.64 8.90 -4.82
CA THR A 53 3.06 7.53 -5.14
C THR A 53 1.91 6.59 -5.52
N ALA A 54 0.65 6.97 -5.27
CA ALA A 54 -0.55 6.16 -5.49
C ALA A 54 -1.72 6.94 -6.11
N GLY A 55 -1.47 7.96 -6.93
CA GLY A 55 -2.49 8.84 -7.50
C GLY A 55 -2.81 10.04 -6.61
N LEU A 56 -4.09 10.48 -6.58
CA LEU A 56 -4.56 11.55 -5.69
C LEU A 56 -4.95 10.98 -4.33
N ARG A 57 -4.71 11.72 -3.26
CA ARG A 57 -5.18 11.40 -1.91
C ARG A 57 -5.29 12.67 -1.07
N GLY A 58 -6.36 12.78 -0.27
CA GLY A 58 -6.55 13.87 0.66
C GLY A 58 -7.83 13.75 1.46
N VAL A 59 -8.00 14.63 2.42
CA VAL A 59 -9.22 14.76 3.21
C VAL A 59 -10.40 15.13 2.29
N VAL A 60 -11.55 14.49 2.48
CA VAL A 60 -12.79 14.85 1.78
C VAL A 60 -13.29 16.20 2.27
N GLY A 61 -13.60 17.10 1.34
CA GLY A 61 -14.10 18.42 1.69
C GLY A 61 -14.04 19.42 0.53
N PRO A 62 -14.44 20.69 0.77
CA PRO A 62 -14.48 21.71 -0.26
C PRO A 62 -13.09 22.22 -0.66
N GLY A 63 -12.96 22.66 -1.91
CA GLY A 63 -11.76 23.33 -2.43
C GLY A 63 -10.79 22.43 -3.18
N GLU A 64 -9.82 23.06 -3.84
CA GLU A 64 -8.89 22.40 -4.77
C GLU A 64 -7.87 21.48 -4.08
N SER A 65 -7.62 21.70 -2.79
CA SER A 65 -6.65 20.91 -1.99
C SER A 65 -7.30 19.71 -1.28
N ARG A 66 -8.56 19.41 -1.56
CA ARG A 66 -9.35 18.36 -0.92
C ARG A 66 -9.86 17.36 -1.94
N MET A 67 -10.19 16.14 -1.47
CA MET A 67 -10.94 15.19 -2.30
C MET A 67 -12.41 15.61 -2.34
N ASN A 68 -12.93 15.82 -3.53
CA ASN A 68 -14.34 16.16 -3.78
C ASN A 68 -14.72 15.85 -5.24
N LEU A 69 -16.00 16.04 -5.54
CA LEU A 69 -16.54 15.72 -6.86
C LEU A 69 -15.87 16.54 -7.98
N ALA A 70 -15.62 17.84 -7.75
CA ALA A 70 -14.97 18.70 -8.73
C ALA A 70 -13.54 18.23 -9.07
N VAL A 71 -12.77 17.84 -8.05
CA VAL A 71 -11.41 17.30 -8.24
C VAL A 71 -11.45 15.99 -9.02
N VAL A 72 -12.36 15.08 -8.69
CA VAL A 72 -12.48 13.78 -9.37
C VAL A 72 -12.91 13.93 -10.83
N ILE A 73 -13.88 14.81 -11.10
CA ILE A 73 -14.33 15.10 -12.47
C ILE A 73 -13.17 15.61 -13.33
N ARG A 74 -12.42 16.60 -12.85
CA ARG A 74 -11.26 17.15 -13.57
C ARG A 74 -10.12 16.13 -13.70
N ALA A 75 -9.85 15.36 -12.65
CA ALA A 75 -8.84 14.30 -12.69
C ALA A 75 -9.18 13.24 -13.75
N THR A 76 -10.45 12.83 -13.83
CA THR A 76 -10.89 11.84 -14.82
C THR A 76 -10.85 12.42 -16.24
N ALA A 77 -11.22 13.69 -16.44
CA ALA A 77 -11.12 14.35 -17.74
C ALA A 77 -9.66 14.39 -18.23
N GLY A 78 -8.72 14.77 -17.36
CA GLY A 78 -7.29 14.76 -17.66
C GLY A 78 -6.75 13.36 -17.94
N LEU A 79 -7.13 12.36 -17.15
CA LEU A 79 -6.79 10.96 -17.40
C LEU A 79 -7.26 10.48 -18.76
N CYS A 80 -8.52 10.72 -19.10
CA CYS A 80 -9.10 10.31 -20.39
C CYS A 80 -8.40 10.95 -21.58
N GLU A 81 -7.99 12.21 -21.46
CA GLU A 81 -7.22 12.91 -22.51
C GLU A 81 -5.87 12.23 -22.76
N VAL A 82 -5.15 11.86 -21.69
CA VAL A 82 -3.87 11.14 -21.81
C VAL A 82 -4.07 9.73 -22.35
N VAL A 83 -5.02 8.98 -21.82
CA VAL A 83 -5.30 7.60 -22.27
C VAL A 83 -5.66 7.58 -23.76
N LYS A 84 -6.51 8.50 -24.24
CA LYS A 84 -6.87 8.61 -25.66
C LYS A 84 -5.69 8.95 -26.57
N ARG A 85 -4.70 9.69 -26.06
CA ARG A 85 -3.47 10.00 -26.83
C ARG A 85 -2.59 8.77 -27.06
N HIS A 86 -2.54 7.87 -26.08
CA HIS A 86 -1.65 6.73 -26.09
C HIS A 86 -2.33 5.42 -26.51
N ALA A 87 -3.64 5.31 -26.37
CA ALA A 87 -4.38 4.11 -26.72
C ALA A 87 -4.52 3.91 -28.24
N THR A 88 -4.64 2.66 -28.64
CA THR A 88 -4.97 2.28 -30.02
C THR A 88 -6.46 1.90 -30.11
N GLY A 89 -7.26 2.65 -30.88
CA GLY A 89 -8.70 2.44 -31.00
C GLY A 89 -9.49 3.12 -29.88
N THR A 90 -10.66 2.58 -29.54
CA THR A 90 -11.49 3.09 -28.43
C THR A 90 -10.94 2.55 -27.11
N PRO A 91 -10.43 3.42 -26.22
CA PRO A 91 -9.86 2.95 -24.96
C PRO A 91 -10.92 2.40 -24.00
N THR A 92 -10.49 1.49 -23.14
CA THR A 92 -11.31 0.89 -22.09
C THR A 92 -10.79 1.30 -20.71
N LEU A 93 -11.68 1.77 -19.83
CA LEU A 93 -11.40 2.16 -18.45
C LEU A 93 -12.17 1.26 -17.48
N VAL A 94 -11.48 0.61 -16.55
CA VAL A 94 -12.09 -0.06 -15.39
C VAL A 94 -12.24 0.95 -14.24
N VAL A 95 -13.39 0.96 -13.57
CA VAL A 95 -13.62 1.83 -12.40
C VAL A 95 -14.16 1.01 -11.24
N GLY A 96 -13.47 1.07 -10.10
CA GLY A 96 -13.87 0.47 -8.83
C GLY A 96 -13.79 1.47 -7.69
N CYS A 97 -14.43 1.14 -6.56
CA CYS A 97 -14.38 1.95 -5.35
C CYS A 97 -14.53 1.11 -4.08
N ASP A 98 -13.93 1.59 -2.97
CA ASP A 98 -14.18 1.05 -1.63
C ASP A 98 -15.50 1.62 -1.03
N ALA A 99 -15.66 1.52 0.30
CA ALA A 99 -16.86 1.95 1.00
C ALA A 99 -16.67 3.25 1.82
N ARG A 100 -15.63 4.04 1.54
CA ARG A 100 -15.39 5.31 2.23
C ARG A 100 -16.41 6.37 1.83
N TYR A 101 -16.50 7.43 2.64
CA TYR A 101 -17.30 8.61 2.29
C TYR A 101 -16.91 9.17 0.92
N GLY A 102 -17.89 9.36 0.06
CA GLY A 102 -17.73 9.87 -1.30
C GLY A 102 -17.28 8.84 -2.34
N SER A 103 -16.86 7.62 -1.95
CA SER A 103 -16.29 6.65 -2.91
C SER A 103 -17.25 6.28 -4.03
N SER A 104 -18.52 6.03 -3.71
CA SER A 104 -19.56 5.69 -4.70
C SER A 104 -19.85 6.83 -5.66
N GLU A 105 -19.98 8.05 -5.14
CA GLU A 105 -20.25 9.26 -5.93
C GLU A 105 -19.08 9.60 -6.83
N PHE A 106 -17.85 9.48 -6.31
CA PHE A 106 -16.62 9.74 -7.08
C PHE A 106 -16.44 8.72 -8.21
N ALA A 107 -16.67 7.43 -7.93
CA ALA A 107 -16.61 6.39 -8.95
C ALA A 107 -17.68 6.59 -10.04
N THR A 108 -18.92 6.94 -9.65
CA THR A 108 -19.99 7.23 -10.59
C THR A 108 -19.64 8.42 -11.48
N ALA A 109 -19.11 9.51 -10.91
CA ALA A 109 -18.68 10.66 -11.70
C ALA A 109 -17.53 10.30 -12.65
N ALA A 110 -16.55 9.52 -12.20
CA ALA A 110 -15.47 9.04 -13.05
C ALA A 110 -16.00 8.21 -14.25
N CYS A 111 -16.95 7.31 -14.00
CA CYS A 111 -17.60 6.56 -15.10
C CYS A 111 -18.25 7.49 -16.13
N ARG A 112 -19.03 8.47 -15.66
CA ARG A 112 -19.82 9.36 -16.54
C ARG A 112 -18.94 10.32 -17.33
N VAL A 113 -17.87 10.85 -16.72
CA VAL A 113 -16.87 11.69 -17.40
C VAL A 113 -16.16 10.90 -18.49
N ALA A 114 -15.69 9.70 -18.17
CA ALA A 114 -14.97 8.84 -19.12
C ALA A 114 -15.88 8.44 -20.30
N SER A 115 -17.12 8.08 -20.03
CA SER A 115 -18.13 7.77 -21.06
C SER A 115 -18.34 8.96 -22.01
N ALA A 116 -18.55 10.17 -21.47
CA ALA A 116 -18.71 11.37 -22.27
C ALA A 116 -17.44 11.74 -23.08
N ALA A 117 -16.26 11.38 -22.58
CA ALA A 117 -14.99 11.52 -23.30
C ALA A 117 -14.79 10.49 -24.43
N GLY A 118 -15.73 9.55 -24.61
CA GLY A 118 -15.66 8.50 -25.65
C GLY A 118 -14.82 7.30 -25.25
N VAL A 119 -14.65 7.07 -23.94
CA VAL A 119 -13.96 5.89 -23.38
C VAL A 119 -15.01 4.85 -22.98
N ARG A 120 -14.83 3.58 -23.37
CA ARG A 120 -15.66 2.48 -22.87
C ARG A 120 -15.35 2.25 -21.39
N VAL A 121 -16.36 2.24 -20.56
CA VAL A 121 -16.22 2.11 -19.10
C VAL A 121 -16.75 0.76 -18.62
N LEU A 122 -15.93 0.03 -17.88
CA LEU A 122 -16.29 -1.18 -17.17
C LEU A 122 -16.43 -0.82 -15.69
N ALA A 123 -17.67 -0.62 -15.25
CA ALA A 123 -17.99 -0.25 -13.87
C ALA A 123 -18.09 -1.52 -12.99
N LEU A 124 -17.20 -1.64 -12.01
CA LEU A 124 -17.21 -2.72 -11.04
C LEU A 124 -18.34 -2.54 -10.01
N PRO A 125 -18.73 -3.60 -9.28
CA PRO A 125 -19.67 -3.49 -8.17
C PRO A 125 -19.18 -2.47 -7.14
N GLN A 126 -20.11 -1.78 -6.50
CA GLN A 126 -19.80 -0.85 -5.40
C GLN A 126 -19.17 -1.58 -4.21
N ALA A 127 -18.35 -0.88 -3.43
CA ALA A 127 -17.66 -1.43 -2.26
C ALA A 127 -16.80 -2.67 -2.62
N ASN A 128 -16.01 -2.58 -3.68
CA ASN A 128 -15.10 -3.62 -4.09
C ASN A 128 -13.67 -3.40 -3.56
N PRO A 129 -12.88 -4.47 -3.33
CA PRO A 129 -11.49 -4.36 -2.93
C PRO A 129 -10.58 -3.91 -4.08
N THR A 130 -9.48 -3.25 -3.75
CA THR A 130 -8.44 -2.83 -4.71
C THR A 130 -7.91 -3.98 -5.57
N PRO A 131 -7.62 -5.19 -5.04
CA PRO A 131 -7.19 -6.32 -5.86
C PRO A 131 -8.15 -6.69 -6.99
N LEU A 132 -9.47 -6.56 -6.78
CA LEU A 132 -10.45 -6.81 -7.84
C LEU A 132 -10.33 -5.81 -8.99
N THR A 133 -10.05 -4.54 -8.68
CA THR A 133 -9.80 -3.51 -9.71
C THR A 133 -8.50 -3.83 -10.48
N ALA A 134 -7.41 -4.17 -9.77
CA ALA A 134 -6.15 -4.54 -10.40
C ALA A 134 -6.26 -5.84 -11.24
N PHE A 135 -7.00 -6.85 -10.76
CA PHE A 135 -7.36 -8.06 -11.51
C PHE A 135 -8.09 -7.71 -12.80
N SER A 136 -9.08 -6.84 -12.72
CA SER A 136 -9.90 -6.45 -13.86
C SER A 136 -9.11 -5.76 -14.97
N MET A 137 -8.01 -5.08 -14.63
CA MET A 137 -7.10 -4.49 -15.61
C MET A 137 -6.53 -5.54 -16.57
N LEU A 138 -6.10 -6.67 -16.05
CA LEU A 138 -5.54 -7.77 -16.85
C LEU A 138 -6.64 -8.64 -17.46
N HIS A 139 -7.69 -8.94 -16.72
CA HIS A 139 -8.80 -9.79 -17.14
C HIS A 139 -9.53 -9.23 -18.36
N PHE A 140 -9.78 -7.93 -18.39
CA PHE A 140 -10.45 -7.24 -19.49
C PHE A 140 -9.50 -6.60 -20.52
N ASP A 141 -8.18 -6.75 -20.34
CA ASP A 141 -7.16 -6.05 -21.14
C ASP A 141 -7.40 -4.54 -21.24
N ALA A 142 -7.75 -3.92 -20.10
CA ALA A 142 -8.14 -2.51 -20.06
C ALA A 142 -6.94 -1.58 -20.22
N ASP A 143 -7.15 -0.46 -20.93
CA ASP A 143 -6.10 0.55 -21.19
C ASP A 143 -5.80 1.40 -19.95
N ALA A 144 -6.82 1.63 -19.11
CA ALA A 144 -6.65 2.32 -17.83
C ALA A 144 -7.59 1.76 -16.76
N GLY A 145 -7.28 2.04 -15.51
CA GLY A 145 -8.12 1.73 -14.36
C GLY A 145 -8.08 2.81 -13.30
N VAL A 146 -9.19 2.94 -12.61
CA VAL A 146 -9.36 3.83 -11.47
C VAL A 146 -9.87 3.04 -10.30
N MET A 147 -9.22 3.18 -9.15
CA MET A 147 -9.73 2.72 -7.88
C MET A 147 -9.87 3.89 -6.91
N VAL A 148 -11.11 4.16 -6.52
CA VAL A 148 -11.44 5.23 -5.56
C VAL A 148 -11.31 4.66 -4.15
N THR A 149 -10.23 5.03 -3.46
CA THR A 149 -9.89 4.56 -2.11
C THR A 149 -8.77 5.39 -1.49
N ALA A 150 -8.72 5.47 -0.18
CA ALA A 150 -7.56 5.96 0.56
C ALA A 150 -6.83 4.84 1.31
N SER A 151 -7.06 3.55 0.97
CA SER A 151 -6.45 2.38 1.62
C SER A 151 -6.65 2.43 3.15
N HIS A 152 -5.60 2.42 3.95
CA HIS A 152 -5.61 2.46 5.41
C HIS A 152 -5.56 3.87 6.03
N ASN A 153 -5.73 4.93 5.23
CA ASN A 153 -5.75 6.30 5.78
C ASN A 153 -6.95 6.51 6.71
N PRO A 154 -6.92 7.53 7.61
CA PRO A 154 -8.03 7.87 8.49
C PRO A 154 -9.37 8.06 7.76
N ALA A 155 -10.47 7.96 8.52
CA ALA A 155 -11.83 8.04 8.00
C ALA A 155 -12.15 9.26 7.10
N PRO A 156 -11.64 10.48 7.40
CA PRO A 156 -11.91 11.64 6.55
C PRO A 156 -11.26 11.60 5.17
N ASP A 157 -10.30 10.71 4.93
CA ASP A 157 -9.54 10.69 3.68
C ASP A 157 -10.23 9.84 2.60
N ASN A 158 -10.07 10.27 1.35
CA ASN A 158 -10.34 9.47 0.17
C ASN A 158 -9.23 9.68 -0.88
N GLY A 159 -9.27 8.94 -1.99
CA GLY A 159 -8.24 9.00 -3.01
C GLY A 159 -8.70 8.45 -4.35
N TYR A 160 -7.78 8.48 -5.32
CA TYR A 160 -8.02 8.11 -6.70
C TYR A 160 -6.74 7.48 -7.25
N LYS A 161 -6.63 6.13 -7.15
CA LYS A 161 -5.51 5.35 -7.70
C LYS A 161 -5.70 5.19 -9.21
N VAL A 162 -4.62 5.29 -9.98
CA VAL A 162 -4.64 5.14 -11.44
C VAL A 162 -3.73 4.01 -11.88
N TYR A 163 -4.25 3.14 -12.73
CA TYR A 163 -3.56 2.02 -13.39
C TYR A 163 -3.52 2.25 -14.90
N LEU A 164 -2.48 1.73 -15.55
CA LEU A 164 -2.40 1.70 -17.02
C LEU A 164 -2.13 0.29 -17.51
N GLY A 165 -2.69 -0.04 -18.68
CA GLY A 165 -2.58 -1.37 -19.26
C GLY A 165 -2.91 -1.38 -20.74
N GLY A 166 -3.47 -2.47 -21.24
CA GLY A 166 -3.95 -2.62 -22.59
C GLY A 166 -2.92 -2.20 -23.64
N THR A 167 -3.29 -1.23 -24.46
CA THR A 167 -2.43 -0.64 -25.49
C THR A 167 -1.59 0.54 -24.99
N VAL A 168 -1.95 1.14 -23.84
CA VAL A 168 -1.27 2.32 -23.26
C VAL A 168 0.01 1.94 -22.54
N ALA A 169 0.01 0.84 -21.78
CA ALA A 169 1.18 0.35 -21.06
C ALA A 169 1.37 -1.15 -21.35
N GLN A 170 2.58 -1.52 -21.74
CA GLN A 170 2.91 -2.88 -22.16
C GLN A 170 4.03 -3.50 -21.33
N GLY A 171 4.31 -4.79 -21.54
CA GLY A 171 5.35 -5.53 -20.84
C GLY A 171 5.10 -5.53 -19.32
N ASP A 172 6.17 -5.30 -18.56
CA ASP A 172 6.11 -5.31 -17.10
C ASP A 172 5.33 -4.12 -16.50
N GLY A 173 4.94 -3.14 -17.29
CA GLY A 173 4.10 -2.02 -16.89
C GLY A 173 2.59 -2.25 -17.03
N ARG A 174 2.17 -3.33 -17.74
CA ARG A 174 0.76 -3.58 -18.03
C ARG A 174 -0.01 -3.97 -16.76
N GLY A 175 -1.11 -3.27 -16.49
CA GLY A 175 -1.95 -3.48 -15.32
C GLY A 175 -1.39 -2.93 -14.01
N VAL A 176 -0.35 -2.09 -14.07
CA VAL A 176 0.33 -1.54 -12.89
C VAL A 176 -0.02 -0.07 -12.71
N GLN A 177 0.03 0.41 -11.46
CA GLN A 177 -0.16 1.84 -11.13
C GLN A 177 0.83 2.73 -11.91
N ILE A 178 0.43 3.97 -12.16
CA ILE A 178 1.22 4.95 -12.92
C ILE A 178 2.60 5.24 -12.32
N VAL A 179 3.53 5.55 -13.22
CA VAL A 179 4.88 6.05 -12.92
C VAL A 179 5.24 7.16 -13.91
N PRO A 180 6.30 7.94 -13.66
CA PRO A 180 6.80 8.87 -14.69
C PRO A 180 7.02 8.18 -16.05
N PRO A 181 6.70 8.85 -17.18
CA PRO A 181 6.24 10.25 -17.28
C PRO A 181 4.71 10.43 -17.18
N PHE A 182 3.93 9.37 -17.07
CA PHE A 182 2.45 9.45 -17.13
C PHE A 182 1.83 10.30 -16.03
N ASP A 183 2.40 10.27 -14.81
CA ASP A 183 1.94 11.12 -13.71
C ASP A 183 2.02 12.61 -14.05
N ALA A 184 3.12 13.06 -14.66
CA ALA A 184 3.30 14.43 -15.10
C ALA A 184 2.39 14.79 -16.29
N GLU A 185 2.20 13.88 -17.25
CA GLU A 185 1.29 14.08 -18.38
C GLU A 185 -0.16 14.23 -17.92
N ILE A 186 -0.60 13.37 -16.98
CA ILE A 186 -1.95 13.42 -16.41
C ILE A 186 -2.13 14.72 -15.61
N ALA A 187 -1.16 15.07 -14.77
CA ALA A 187 -1.20 16.31 -13.99
C ALA A 187 -1.36 17.55 -14.89
N ALA A 188 -0.59 17.62 -15.97
CA ALA A 188 -0.70 18.72 -16.95
C ALA A 188 -2.07 18.74 -17.66
N ALA A 189 -2.64 17.55 -17.97
CA ALA A 189 -3.96 17.46 -18.58
C ALA A 189 -5.08 17.85 -17.60
N ILE A 190 -4.94 17.55 -16.30
CA ILE A 190 -5.87 17.98 -15.24
C ILE A 190 -5.84 19.51 -15.08
N GLU A 191 -4.65 20.12 -15.12
CA GLU A 191 -4.51 21.56 -15.04
C GLU A 191 -5.20 22.26 -16.22
N ALA A 192 -5.08 21.70 -17.42
CA ALA A 192 -5.71 22.20 -18.64
C ALA A 192 -7.22 21.88 -18.76
N ALA A 193 -7.76 21.02 -17.91
CA ALA A 193 -9.17 20.65 -17.94
C ALA A 193 -10.09 21.85 -17.59
N PRO A 194 -11.28 21.96 -18.22
CA PRO A 194 -12.23 23.02 -17.91
C PRO A 194 -12.69 22.95 -16.43
N PRO A 195 -13.40 23.97 -15.93
CA PRO A 195 -14.13 23.89 -14.67
C PRO A 195 -15.01 22.65 -14.59
N ALA A 196 -15.19 22.10 -13.39
CA ALA A 196 -15.82 20.78 -13.23
C ALA A 196 -17.27 20.71 -13.73
N ASP A 197 -18.03 21.78 -13.57
CA ASP A 197 -19.43 21.92 -14.05
C ASP A 197 -19.52 22.04 -15.58
N GLU A 198 -18.43 22.35 -16.27
CA GLU A 198 -18.36 22.41 -17.74
C GLU A 198 -17.91 21.09 -18.36
N VAL A 199 -17.42 20.11 -17.55
CA VAL A 199 -17.00 18.79 -18.05
C VAL A 199 -18.24 17.97 -18.41
N PRO A 200 -18.36 17.48 -19.67
CA PRO A 200 -19.49 16.64 -20.06
C PRO A 200 -19.54 15.31 -19.30
N MET A 201 -20.76 14.85 -18.99
CA MET A 201 -21.01 13.58 -18.35
C MET A 201 -22.23 12.88 -18.97
N ASN A 202 -22.10 11.58 -19.31
CA ASN A 202 -23.20 10.70 -19.72
C ASN A 202 -22.91 9.24 -19.32
N ASP A 203 -23.88 8.37 -19.54
CA ASP A 203 -23.76 6.94 -19.22
C ASP A 203 -23.73 6.04 -20.48
N ASP A 204 -23.59 6.63 -21.68
CA ASP A 204 -23.79 5.95 -22.98
C ASP A 204 -22.81 4.78 -23.21
N LEU A 205 -21.59 4.86 -22.66
CA LEU A 205 -20.53 3.86 -22.79
C LEU A 205 -20.19 3.16 -21.46
N VAL A 206 -21.07 3.25 -20.47
CA VAL A 206 -20.89 2.58 -19.16
C VAL A 206 -21.52 1.21 -19.19
N GLU A 207 -20.73 0.19 -18.92
CA GLU A 207 -21.12 -1.21 -18.80
C GLU A 207 -20.84 -1.71 -17.38
N ALA A 208 -21.85 -2.22 -16.68
CA ALA A 208 -21.65 -2.87 -15.39
C ALA A 208 -21.10 -4.28 -15.60
N VAL A 209 -19.99 -4.59 -14.94
CA VAL A 209 -19.32 -5.89 -15.01
C VAL A 209 -19.06 -6.43 -13.59
N ASP A 210 -19.03 -7.73 -13.43
CA ASP A 210 -18.77 -8.37 -12.13
C ASP A 210 -17.80 -9.55 -12.27
N PRO A 211 -16.49 -9.35 -12.21
CA PRO A 211 -15.49 -10.41 -12.36
C PRO A 211 -15.14 -11.09 -11.01
N ARG A 212 -16.00 -11.01 -9.99
CA ARG A 212 -15.72 -11.59 -8.66
C ARG A 212 -15.55 -13.11 -8.69
N GLU A 213 -16.33 -13.80 -9.52
CA GLU A 213 -16.23 -15.26 -9.66
C GLU A 213 -14.87 -15.69 -10.19
N GLU A 214 -14.39 -15.03 -11.24
CA GLU A 214 -13.10 -15.31 -11.88
C GLU A 214 -11.94 -14.95 -10.94
N TYR A 215 -12.04 -13.83 -10.24
CA TYR A 215 -11.04 -13.44 -9.24
C TYR A 215 -10.97 -14.43 -8.09
N VAL A 216 -12.12 -14.84 -7.52
CA VAL A 216 -12.19 -15.82 -6.44
C VAL A 216 -11.61 -17.15 -6.87
N ALA A 217 -11.90 -17.61 -8.09
CA ALA A 217 -11.34 -18.84 -8.64
C ALA A 217 -9.80 -18.77 -8.78
N CYS A 218 -9.25 -17.64 -9.27
CA CYS A 218 -7.80 -17.44 -9.36
C CYS A 218 -7.14 -17.40 -7.98
N ALA A 219 -7.67 -16.61 -7.05
CA ALA A 219 -7.08 -16.45 -5.72
C ALA A 219 -7.15 -17.75 -4.89
N SER A 220 -8.28 -18.48 -4.94
CA SER A 220 -8.42 -19.75 -4.23
C SER A 220 -7.53 -20.86 -4.78
N ALA A 221 -7.20 -20.83 -6.07
CA ALA A 221 -6.30 -21.78 -6.71
C ALA A 221 -4.84 -21.69 -6.22
N LEU A 222 -4.47 -20.65 -5.51
CA LEU A 222 -3.14 -20.51 -4.86
C LEU A 222 -2.99 -21.43 -3.63
N ALA A 223 -4.07 -22.04 -3.16
CA ALA A 223 -4.02 -22.97 -2.05
C ALA A 223 -3.10 -24.14 -2.33
N SER A 224 -2.29 -24.51 -1.37
CA SER A 224 -1.37 -25.62 -1.48
C SER A 224 -1.31 -26.46 -0.21
N GLY A 225 -0.73 -27.67 -0.30
CA GLY A 225 -0.62 -28.62 0.80
C GLY A 225 -1.84 -29.55 0.90
N GLU A 226 -1.85 -30.41 1.92
CA GLU A 226 -2.87 -31.42 2.14
C GLU A 226 -4.23 -30.80 2.50
N ALA A 227 -5.31 -31.32 1.93
CA ALA A 227 -6.66 -30.82 2.19
C ALA A 227 -7.04 -30.89 3.69
N SER A 228 -6.70 -31.99 4.35
CA SER A 228 -6.96 -32.19 5.78
C SER A 228 -6.23 -31.16 6.65
N ALA A 229 -5.03 -30.74 6.27
CA ALA A 229 -4.29 -29.71 7.00
C ALA A 229 -4.95 -28.32 6.85
N ARG A 230 -5.52 -28.02 5.68
CA ARG A 230 -6.28 -26.79 5.46
C ARG A 230 -7.60 -26.79 6.24
N GLU A 231 -8.31 -27.91 6.25
CA GLU A 231 -9.55 -28.07 7.02
C GLU A 231 -9.33 -27.96 8.55
N ASP A 232 -8.16 -28.39 9.05
CA ASP A 232 -7.83 -28.33 10.49
C ASP A 232 -7.33 -26.97 10.96
N LEU A 233 -6.98 -26.06 10.06
CA LEU A 233 -6.46 -24.75 10.41
C LEU A 233 -7.59 -23.80 10.86
N ARG A 234 -7.47 -23.26 12.09
CA ARG A 234 -8.43 -22.30 12.65
C ARG A 234 -7.92 -20.88 12.43
N ILE A 235 -8.69 -20.08 11.71
CA ILE A 235 -8.34 -18.72 11.31
C ILE A 235 -9.33 -17.73 11.91
N VAL A 236 -8.82 -16.65 12.51
CA VAL A 236 -9.60 -15.45 12.81
C VAL A 236 -9.29 -14.40 11.74
N LEU A 237 -10.31 -13.87 11.10
CA LEU A 237 -10.20 -12.89 10.01
C LEU A 237 -10.85 -11.58 10.42
N THR A 238 -10.13 -10.47 10.25
CA THR A 238 -10.69 -9.12 10.32
C THR A 238 -10.43 -8.33 9.04
N ALA A 239 -11.42 -7.55 8.61
CA ALA A 239 -11.30 -6.58 7.52
C ALA A 239 -11.35 -5.13 8.03
N MET A 240 -11.31 -4.90 9.34
CA MET A 240 -11.23 -3.58 9.96
C MET A 240 -12.28 -2.59 9.42
N HIS A 241 -13.54 -3.03 9.30
CA HIS A 241 -14.64 -2.28 8.67
C HIS A 241 -14.41 -1.93 7.17
N GLY A 242 -13.50 -2.64 6.51
CA GLY A 242 -13.24 -2.49 5.08
C GLY A 242 -14.08 -3.43 4.22
N VAL A 243 -13.81 -3.42 2.93
CA VAL A 243 -14.56 -4.18 1.91
C VAL A 243 -14.07 -5.63 1.73
N GLY A 244 -13.04 -6.05 2.49
CA GLY A 244 -12.38 -7.35 2.28
C GLY A 244 -13.08 -8.55 2.90
N ALA A 245 -13.93 -8.39 3.94
CA ALA A 245 -14.42 -9.51 4.76
C ALA A 245 -15.10 -10.62 3.94
N ALA A 246 -16.12 -10.27 3.19
CA ALA A 246 -16.93 -11.25 2.46
C ALA A 246 -16.13 -12.00 1.38
N ILE A 247 -15.34 -11.28 0.60
CA ILE A 247 -14.58 -11.87 -0.50
C ILE A 247 -13.39 -12.69 0.02
N THR A 248 -12.68 -12.24 1.06
CA THR A 248 -11.59 -13.01 1.69
C THR A 248 -12.11 -14.29 2.32
N SER A 249 -13.23 -14.22 3.05
CA SER A 249 -13.88 -15.42 3.62
C SER A 249 -14.26 -16.42 2.52
N ARG A 250 -14.82 -15.93 1.43
CA ARG A 250 -15.21 -16.78 0.30
C ARG A 250 -13.99 -17.44 -0.35
N VAL A 251 -12.94 -16.68 -0.63
CA VAL A 251 -11.70 -17.19 -1.23
C VAL A 251 -11.06 -18.25 -0.33
N LEU A 252 -10.99 -18.02 0.99
CA LEU A 252 -10.46 -18.98 1.94
C LEU A 252 -11.32 -20.26 1.98
N ALA A 253 -12.65 -20.13 1.97
CA ALA A 253 -13.55 -21.28 1.95
C ALA A 253 -13.40 -22.13 0.67
N GLU A 254 -13.34 -21.49 -0.51
CA GLU A 254 -13.11 -22.18 -1.78
C GLU A 254 -11.70 -22.78 -1.88
N ALA A 255 -10.71 -22.19 -1.18
CA ALA A 255 -9.36 -22.72 -1.00
C ALA A 255 -9.30 -23.93 -0.05
N GLY A 256 -10.43 -24.31 0.61
CA GLY A 256 -10.54 -25.47 1.50
C GLY A 256 -10.25 -25.15 2.97
N PHE A 257 -10.21 -23.88 3.38
CA PHE A 257 -10.12 -23.48 4.78
C PHE A 257 -11.52 -23.32 5.37
N SER A 258 -12.02 -24.36 6.04
CA SER A 258 -13.41 -24.40 6.55
C SER A 258 -13.60 -23.77 7.93
N ASN A 259 -12.52 -23.56 8.68
CA ASN A 259 -12.56 -23.04 10.05
C ASN A 259 -12.11 -21.56 10.10
N VAL A 260 -12.82 -20.70 9.37
CA VAL A 260 -12.60 -19.25 9.36
C VAL A 260 -13.70 -18.56 10.15
N SER A 261 -13.34 -17.78 11.18
CA SER A 261 -14.26 -16.96 11.95
C SER A 261 -13.95 -15.47 11.79
N LEU A 262 -14.98 -14.70 11.45
CA LEU A 262 -14.85 -13.24 11.32
C LEU A 262 -14.87 -12.56 12.70
N VAL A 263 -14.17 -11.45 12.81
CA VAL A 263 -14.42 -10.47 13.88
C VAL A 263 -15.69 -9.71 13.49
N GLU A 264 -16.84 -10.16 13.95
CA GLU A 264 -18.17 -9.71 13.51
C GLU A 264 -18.35 -8.19 13.62
N ALA A 265 -17.81 -7.58 14.68
CA ALA A 265 -17.89 -6.13 14.88
C ALA A 265 -17.14 -5.32 13.79
N GLN A 266 -16.24 -5.96 13.04
CA GLN A 266 -15.40 -5.37 12.00
C GLN A 266 -15.68 -5.93 10.60
N ALA A 267 -16.70 -6.79 10.45
CA ALA A 267 -16.95 -7.53 9.23
C ALA A 267 -17.70 -6.72 8.15
N GLN A 268 -18.52 -5.75 8.57
CA GLN A 268 -19.25 -4.91 7.62
C GLN A 268 -18.48 -3.62 7.34
N PRO A 269 -18.46 -3.16 6.09
CA PRO A 269 -17.88 -1.87 5.75
C PRO A 269 -18.55 -0.73 6.52
N ASP A 270 -17.71 0.09 7.17
CA ASP A 270 -18.15 1.29 7.88
C ASP A 270 -17.09 2.40 7.69
N PRO A 271 -17.44 3.52 7.02
CA PRO A 271 -16.49 4.59 6.72
C PRO A 271 -15.96 5.33 7.95
N ASP A 272 -16.60 5.18 9.13
CA ASP A 272 -16.15 5.78 10.38
C ASP A 272 -15.09 4.94 11.11
N PHE A 273 -14.91 3.65 10.74
CA PHE A 273 -13.99 2.72 11.39
C PHE A 273 -14.11 2.71 12.94
N PRO A 274 -15.31 2.48 13.51
CA PRO A 274 -15.62 2.83 14.91
C PRO A 274 -14.81 2.08 15.96
N THR A 275 -14.21 0.94 15.63
CA THR A 275 -13.40 0.14 16.59
C THR A 275 -11.90 0.36 16.46
N VAL A 276 -11.44 1.08 15.42
CA VAL A 276 -10.02 1.34 15.15
C VAL A 276 -9.81 2.80 14.76
N PRO A 277 -9.18 3.61 15.63
CA PRO A 277 -8.96 5.04 15.35
C PRO A 277 -8.17 5.30 14.06
N PHE A 278 -7.31 4.34 13.69
CA PHE A 278 -6.54 4.33 12.45
C PHE A 278 -6.60 2.92 11.84
N PRO A 279 -7.29 2.73 10.70
CA PRO A 279 -7.58 1.40 10.16
C PRO A 279 -6.37 0.80 9.41
N ASN A 280 -5.21 0.77 10.05
CA ASN A 280 -3.99 0.16 9.56
C ASN A 280 -3.63 -1.03 10.45
N PRO A 281 -3.53 -2.26 9.91
CA PRO A 281 -3.17 -3.44 10.69
C PRO A 281 -1.82 -3.37 11.42
N GLU A 282 -0.92 -2.47 11.00
CA GLU A 282 0.38 -2.26 11.65
C GLU A 282 0.31 -1.34 12.90
N GLU A 283 -0.80 -0.65 13.11
CA GLU A 283 -0.93 0.26 14.25
C GLU A 283 -1.20 -0.50 15.55
N ALA A 284 -0.65 0.03 16.63
CA ALA A 284 -0.85 -0.55 17.95
C ALA A 284 -2.35 -0.59 18.33
N GLY A 285 -2.82 -1.74 18.79
CA GLY A 285 -4.22 -1.96 19.17
C GLY A 285 -5.16 -2.32 18.01
N ALA A 286 -4.71 -2.22 16.76
CA ALA A 286 -5.54 -2.51 15.59
C ALA A 286 -6.00 -3.97 15.55
N LEU A 287 -5.21 -4.89 16.09
CA LEU A 287 -5.50 -6.33 16.11
C LEU A 287 -6.10 -6.82 17.45
N ASP A 288 -6.32 -5.96 18.44
CA ASP A 288 -6.71 -6.39 19.80
C ASP A 288 -7.98 -7.24 19.81
N MET A 289 -9.03 -6.86 19.09
CA MET A 289 -10.27 -7.65 18.99
C MET A 289 -10.04 -9.01 18.33
N ALA A 290 -9.20 -9.08 17.31
CA ALA A 290 -8.86 -10.32 16.64
C ALA A 290 -8.02 -11.25 17.55
N ILE A 291 -7.10 -10.68 18.33
CA ILE A 291 -6.28 -11.42 19.31
C ILE A 291 -7.16 -11.98 20.43
N GLU A 292 -8.10 -11.18 20.97
CA GLU A 292 -9.03 -11.63 22.00
C GLU A 292 -9.87 -12.82 21.51
N GLN A 293 -10.49 -12.68 20.34
CA GLN A 293 -11.27 -13.75 19.70
C GLN A 293 -10.42 -15.00 19.41
N ALA A 294 -9.20 -14.82 18.91
CA ALA A 294 -8.29 -15.92 18.60
C ALA A 294 -7.89 -16.71 19.85
N ARG A 295 -7.68 -16.02 20.97
CA ARG A 295 -7.42 -16.67 22.28
C ARG A 295 -8.59 -17.49 22.76
N GLU A 296 -9.81 -16.95 22.69
CA GLU A 296 -11.04 -17.63 23.10
C GLU A 296 -11.32 -18.89 22.28
N GLN A 297 -11.08 -18.82 20.97
CA GLN A 297 -11.36 -19.90 20.04
C GLN A 297 -10.17 -20.88 19.88
N GLY A 298 -9.00 -20.57 20.46
CA GLY A 298 -7.79 -21.33 20.26
C GLY A 298 -7.39 -21.37 18.78
N ALA A 299 -7.39 -20.23 18.11
CA ALA A 299 -7.04 -20.13 16.72
C ALA A 299 -5.53 -20.41 16.47
N ASP A 300 -5.17 -20.68 15.23
CA ASP A 300 -3.81 -20.97 14.80
C ASP A 300 -3.19 -19.78 14.05
N LEU A 301 -4.06 -18.92 13.47
CA LEU A 301 -3.64 -17.77 12.64
C LEU A 301 -4.67 -16.65 12.74
N ILE A 302 -4.20 -15.42 12.85
CA ILE A 302 -4.98 -14.21 12.59
C ILE A 302 -4.58 -13.66 11.25
N ILE A 303 -5.56 -13.33 10.41
CA ILE A 303 -5.41 -12.61 9.16
C ILE A 303 -6.16 -11.28 9.28
N ALA A 304 -5.46 -10.17 8.99
CA ALA A 304 -6.08 -8.86 8.96
C ALA A 304 -5.80 -8.19 7.61
N VAL A 305 -6.85 -7.82 6.90
CA VAL A 305 -6.74 -7.02 5.67
C VAL A 305 -7.14 -5.58 5.95
N ASP A 306 -6.47 -4.62 5.29
CA ASP A 306 -6.79 -3.20 5.41
C ASP A 306 -8.11 -2.85 4.68
N PRO A 307 -8.64 -1.62 4.83
CA PRO A 307 -9.99 -1.31 4.35
C PRO A 307 -10.27 -1.57 2.87
N ASP A 308 -9.28 -1.45 1.98
CA ASP A 308 -9.41 -1.79 0.56
C ASP A 308 -8.81 -3.16 0.21
N ALA A 309 -8.40 -3.92 1.24
CA ALA A 309 -7.92 -5.31 1.19
C ALA A 309 -6.73 -5.54 0.25
N ASP A 310 -5.92 -4.51 -0.02
CA ASP A 310 -4.69 -4.68 -0.78
C ASP A 310 -3.51 -5.12 0.11
N ARG A 311 -3.63 -5.00 1.45
CA ARG A 311 -2.62 -5.43 2.43
C ARG A 311 -3.11 -6.59 3.28
N CYS A 312 -2.14 -7.34 3.83
CA CYS A 312 -2.40 -8.48 4.69
C CYS A 312 -1.40 -8.50 5.85
N ALA A 313 -1.89 -8.29 7.07
CA ALA A 313 -1.12 -8.56 8.27
C ALA A 313 -1.45 -9.93 8.82
N LEU A 314 -0.44 -10.58 9.39
CA LEU A 314 -0.57 -11.87 10.06
C LEU A 314 -0.19 -11.72 11.53
N ALA A 315 -0.93 -12.39 12.40
CA ALA A 315 -0.45 -12.63 13.77
C ALA A 315 -0.55 -14.12 14.10
N VAL A 316 0.39 -14.58 14.91
CA VAL A 316 0.54 -15.99 15.24
C VAL A 316 0.69 -16.18 16.76
N PRO A 317 0.38 -17.37 17.32
CA PRO A 317 0.60 -17.67 18.72
C PRO A 317 2.07 -17.43 19.11
N ASP A 318 2.29 -16.71 20.19
CA ASP A 318 3.60 -16.43 20.76
C ASP A 318 3.54 -16.51 22.29
N PRO A 319 3.94 -17.63 22.88
CA PRO A 319 3.93 -17.80 24.34
C PRO A 319 4.84 -16.82 25.09
N SER A 320 5.78 -16.16 24.42
CA SER A 320 6.68 -15.17 25.02
C SER A 320 6.05 -13.76 25.10
N SER A 321 5.00 -13.51 24.34
CA SER A 321 4.26 -12.26 24.33
C SER A 321 3.25 -12.19 25.48
N GLU A 322 3.08 -11.02 26.09
CA GLU A 322 2.07 -10.78 27.14
C GLU A 322 0.64 -11.07 26.65
N MET A 323 0.36 -10.81 25.40
CA MET A 323 -0.92 -11.09 24.77
C MET A 323 -1.07 -12.56 24.33
N GLY A 324 0.02 -13.36 24.38
CA GLY A 324 0.07 -14.73 23.86
C GLY A 324 0.05 -14.82 22.34
N TRP A 325 0.11 -13.70 21.65
CA TRP A 325 0.12 -13.52 20.20
C TRP A 325 1.09 -12.44 19.80
N SER A 326 1.71 -12.58 18.64
CA SER A 326 2.57 -11.55 18.06
C SER A 326 2.25 -11.30 16.59
N PRO A 327 2.03 -10.04 16.19
CA PRO A 327 2.01 -9.67 14.79
C PRO A 327 3.36 -9.93 14.13
N LEU A 328 3.34 -10.44 12.91
CA LEU A 328 4.53 -10.56 12.08
C LEU A 328 4.78 -9.23 11.34
N SER A 329 6.04 -8.81 11.28
CA SER A 329 6.40 -7.67 10.43
C SER A 329 6.21 -8.02 8.94
N GLY A 330 6.08 -6.99 8.09
CA GLY A 330 6.00 -7.20 6.64
C GLY A 330 7.24 -7.91 6.07
N ASP A 331 8.43 -7.64 6.63
CA ASP A 331 9.66 -8.33 6.25
C ASP A 331 9.67 -9.82 6.66
N GLN A 332 9.17 -10.14 7.86
CA GLN A 332 9.01 -11.54 8.29
C GLN A 332 8.02 -12.28 7.41
N THR A 333 6.84 -11.70 7.20
CA THR A 333 5.80 -12.26 6.34
C THR A 333 6.30 -12.41 4.91
N GLY A 334 6.90 -11.37 4.32
CA GLY A 334 7.41 -11.40 2.95
C GLY A 334 8.51 -12.46 2.74
N SER A 335 9.39 -12.62 3.72
CA SER A 335 10.43 -13.65 3.65
C SER A 335 9.86 -15.07 3.80
N LEU A 336 8.91 -15.26 4.70
CA LEU A 336 8.21 -16.55 4.88
C LEU A 336 7.45 -16.96 3.61
N LEU A 337 6.69 -16.04 3.02
CA LEU A 337 5.93 -16.30 1.79
C LEU A 337 6.85 -16.53 0.60
N GLY A 338 7.92 -15.74 0.47
CA GLY A 338 8.93 -15.92 -0.58
C GLY A 338 9.61 -17.28 -0.50
N GLU A 339 10.03 -17.72 0.68
CA GLU A 339 10.59 -19.07 0.90
C GLU A 339 9.55 -20.16 0.61
N PHE A 340 8.32 -19.99 1.10
CA PHE A 340 7.26 -20.96 0.91
C PHE A 340 6.94 -21.18 -0.58
N LEU A 341 6.83 -20.11 -1.35
CA LEU A 341 6.57 -20.18 -2.80
C LEU A 341 7.78 -20.74 -3.56
N ALA A 342 8.99 -20.26 -3.25
CA ALA A 342 10.22 -20.72 -3.89
C ALA A 342 10.48 -22.22 -3.65
N SER A 343 10.27 -22.70 -2.41
CA SER A 343 10.45 -24.12 -2.07
C SER A 343 9.44 -25.05 -2.76
N ARG A 344 8.34 -24.50 -3.29
CA ARG A 344 7.32 -25.23 -4.06
C ARG A 344 7.49 -25.11 -5.57
N GLY A 345 8.63 -24.58 -6.00
CA GLY A 345 8.96 -24.53 -7.41
C GLY A 345 8.25 -23.40 -8.18
N MET A 346 7.96 -22.29 -7.51
CA MET A 346 7.51 -21.08 -8.22
C MET A 346 8.49 -20.74 -9.34
N THR A 347 7.98 -20.15 -10.39
CA THR A 347 8.76 -19.63 -11.52
C THR A 347 8.77 -18.10 -11.49
N GLY A 348 9.76 -17.50 -12.16
CA GLY A 348 9.92 -16.05 -12.19
C GLY A 348 10.91 -15.54 -11.16
N SER A 349 10.89 -14.24 -10.94
CA SER A 349 11.78 -13.55 -10.01
C SER A 349 11.11 -13.22 -8.68
N LEU A 350 11.92 -12.99 -7.65
CA LEU A 350 11.52 -12.40 -6.39
C LEU A 350 11.86 -10.91 -6.40
N ALA A 351 11.00 -10.05 -5.86
CA ALA A 351 11.27 -8.62 -5.79
C ALA A 351 10.80 -7.99 -4.48
N ASN A 352 11.58 -7.04 -3.96
CA ASN A 352 11.15 -6.19 -2.86
C ASN A 352 11.75 -4.78 -2.94
N SER A 353 11.24 -3.89 -2.09
CA SER A 353 11.72 -2.50 -2.06
C SER A 353 13.14 -2.42 -1.47
N ILE A 354 13.88 -1.37 -1.85
CA ILE A 354 15.22 -1.12 -1.33
C ILE A 354 15.25 -0.96 0.21
N VAL A 355 14.13 -0.60 0.83
CA VAL A 355 14.02 -0.42 2.28
C VAL A 355 13.59 -1.70 3.00
N SER A 356 13.04 -2.69 2.29
CA SER A 356 12.68 -4.00 2.84
C SER A 356 13.91 -4.85 3.18
N SER A 357 13.72 -5.95 3.92
CA SER A 357 14.82 -6.84 4.31
C SER A 357 15.54 -7.46 3.12
N ARG A 358 16.86 -7.58 3.24
CA ARG A 358 17.70 -8.28 2.25
C ARG A 358 17.60 -9.81 2.33
N LEU A 359 16.82 -10.36 3.27
CA LEU A 359 16.63 -11.81 3.41
C LEU A 359 16.03 -12.42 2.15
N LEU A 360 15.10 -11.73 1.47
CA LEU A 360 14.48 -12.23 0.25
C LEU A 360 15.52 -12.49 -0.86
N SER A 361 16.55 -11.65 -0.96
CA SER A 361 17.63 -11.85 -1.93
C SER A 361 18.47 -13.11 -1.63
N ARG A 362 18.62 -13.47 -0.34
CA ARG A 362 19.30 -14.71 0.08
C ARG A 362 18.46 -15.93 -0.25
N ILE A 363 17.16 -15.85 -0.01
CA ILE A 363 16.19 -16.89 -0.37
C ILE A 363 16.23 -17.13 -1.89
N ALA A 364 16.12 -16.08 -2.69
CA ALA A 364 16.20 -16.17 -4.16
C ALA A 364 17.46 -16.90 -4.62
N HIS A 365 18.63 -16.52 -4.06
CA HIS A 365 19.91 -17.12 -4.40
C HIS A 365 19.94 -18.64 -4.13
N VAL A 366 19.45 -19.08 -2.96
CA VAL A 366 19.44 -20.51 -2.60
C VAL A 366 18.52 -21.33 -3.52
N HIS A 367 17.40 -20.75 -3.92
CA HIS A 367 16.45 -21.40 -4.84
C HIS A 367 16.81 -21.22 -6.32
N GLY A 368 17.91 -20.53 -6.65
CA GLY A 368 18.33 -20.29 -8.03
C GLY A 368 17.38 -19.35 -8.81
N LEU A 369 16.67 -18.48 -8.10
CA LEU A 369 15.78 -17.48 -8.66
C LEU A 369 16.48 -16.13 -8.80
N GLU A 370 16.06 -15.32 -9.77
CA GLU A 370 16.48 -13.93 -9.84
C GLU A 370 15.82 -13.10 -8.71
N HIS A 371 16.54 -12.08 -8.24
CA HIS A 371 16.04 -11.11 -7.28
C HIS A 371 16.19 -9.69 -7.79
N HIS A 372 15.13 -8.90 -7.70
CA HIS A 372 15.15 -7.48 -8.06
C HIS A 372 14.87 -6.60 -6.84
N THR A 373 15.82 -5.72 -6.53
CA THR A 373 15.57 -4.60 -5.62
C THR A 373 14.94 -3.46 -6.40
N THR A 374 13.89 -2.85 -5.87
CA THR A 374 13.16 -1.75 -6.52
C THR A 374 13.13 -0.49 -5.66
N LEU A 375 12.66 0.62 -6.21
CA LEU A 375 12.26 1.76 -5.40
C LEU A 375 11.07 1.41 -4.50
N THR A 376 10.84 2.21 -3.47
CA THR A 376 9.68 2.09 -2.58
C THR A 376 8.38 2.40 -3.33
N GLY A 377 7.36 1.63 -3.04
CA GLY A 377 6.03 1.70 -3.64
C GLY A 377 5.78 0.57 -4.63
N PHE A 378 4.62 -0.06 -4.48
CA PHE A 378 4.30 -1.31 -5.18
C PHE A 378 4.31 -1.16 -6.71
N LYS A 379 4.06 0.06 -7.20
CA LYS A 379 4.20 0.40 -8.63
C LYS A 379 5.56 0.08 -9.24
N TRP A 380 6.61 0.03 -8.41
CA TRP A 380 7.95 -0.37 -8.86
C TRP A 380 8.18 -1.87 -8.71
N ILE A 381 7.70 -2.47 -7.62
CA ILE A 381 7.81 -3.91 -7.35
C ILE A 381 7.08 -4.70 -8.44
N ALA A 382 5.84 -4.31 -8.75
CA ALA A 382 5.03 -4.96 -9.77
C ALA A 382 5.61 -4.85 -11.21
N ARG A 383 6.61 -3.98 -11.41
CA ARG A 383 7.36 -3.85 -12.68
C ARG A 383 8.66 -4.65 -12.71
N ALA A 384 8.98 -5.40 -11.67
CA ALA A 384 10.17 -6.24 -11.69
C ALA A 384 10.09 -7.27 -12.84
N PRO A 385 11.17 -7.43 -13.63
CA PRO A 385 11.16 -8.35 -14.76
C PRO A 385 10.84 -9.78 -14.35
N GLY A 386 9.87 -10.39 -15.03
CA GLY A 386 9.48 -11.77 -14.78
C GLY A 386 9.01 -12.05 -13.35
N LEU A 387 8.38 -11.08 -12.69
CA LEU A 387 7.93 -11.19 -11.31
C LEU A 387 7.12 -12.46 -11.06
N GLY A 388 7.51 -13.26 -10.07
CA GLY A 388 6.76 -14.41 -9.55
C GLY A 388 6.18 -14.13 -8.16
N PHE A 389 6.92 -13.38 -7.32
CA PHE A 389 6.44 -12.88 -6.03
C PHE A 389 7.14 -11.56 -5.68
N GLY A 390 6.37 -10.63 -5.13
CA GLY A 390 6.92 -9.37 -4.66
C GLY A 390 6.31 -8.90 -3.35
N TYR A 391 7.10 -8.14 -2.54
CA TYR A 391 6.57 -7.54 -1.33
C TYR A 391 7.19 -6.17 -0.99
N GLU A 392 6.44 -5.35 -0.27
CA GLU A 392 6.94 -4.20 0.47
C GLU A 392 6.77 -4.42 1.98
N GLU A 393 7.71 -3.89 2.78
CA GLU A 393 7.74 -4.05 4.25
C GLU A 393 6.48 -3.56 4.97
N ALA A 394 5.72 -2.68 4.31
CA ALA A 394 4.44 -2.17 4.81
C ALA A 394 3.27 -3.15 4.53
N ILE A 395 3.49 -4.44 4.81
CA ILE A 395 2.51 -5.54 4.71
C ILE A 395 1.79 -5.68 3.36
N GLY A 396 2.46 -5.26 2.28
CA GLY A 396 1.95 -5.38 0.91
C GLY A 396 2.63 -6.52 0.16
N PHE A 397 1.87 -7.46 -0.38
CA PHE A 397 2.36 -8.67 -1.05
C PHE A 397 1.63 -8.92 -2.36
N CYS A 398 2.34 -9.43 -3.35
CA CYS A 398 1.80 -9.86 -4.64
C CYS A 398 2.18 -11.32 -4.88
N PRO A 399 1.35 -12.27 -4.49
CA PRO A 399 1.65 -13.69 -4.65
C PRO A 399 1.31 -14.24 -6.04
N ASP A 400 0.53 -13.52 -6.84
CA ASP A 400 0.09 -13.92 -8.18
C ASP A 400 0.10 -12.75 -9.18
N PRO A 401 1.29 -12.30 -9.61
CA PRO A 401 1.41 -11.19 -10.56
C PRO A 401 0.89 -11.52 -11.96
N ALA A 402 0.56 -12.78 -12.24
CA ALA A 402 -0.08 -13.17 -13.50
C ALA A 402 -1.52 -12.64 -13.60
N HIS A 403 -2.21 -12.50 -12.48
CA HIS A 403 -3.60 -12.07 -12.41
C HIS A 403 -3.78 -10.70 -11.74
N VAL A 404 -2.95 -10.35 -10.74
CA VAL A 404 -2.99 -9.06 -10.03
C VAL A 404 -1.60 -8.46 -9.99
N ARG A 405 -1.39 -7.31 -10.66
CA ARG A 405 -0.11 -6.59 -10.65
C ARG A 405 -0.10 -5.41 -9.68
N ASP A 406 -0.54 -5.69 -8.49
CA ASP A 406 -0.50 -4.81 -7.31
C ASP A 406 -0.43 -5.69 -6.06
N LYS A 407 -0.48 -5.08 -4.89
CA LYS A 407 -0.69 -5.77 -3.63
C LYS A 407 -2.06 -6.48 -3.64
N ASP A 408 -2.08 -7.70 -3.16
CA ASP A 408 -3.29 -8.50 -3.04
C ASP A 408 -3.34 -9.18 -1.67
N GLY A 409 -3.99 -8.51 -0.71
CA GLY A 409 -4.13 -9.03 0.65
C GLY A 409 -5.02 -10.27 0.72
N ILE A 410 -5.95 -10.41 -0.22
CA ILE A 410 -6.90 -11.53 -0.28
C ILE A 410 -6.17 -12.80 -0.76
N ALA A 411 -5.47 -12.73 -1.89
CA ALA A 411 -4.66 -13.84 -2.40
C ALA A 411 -3.52 -14.20 -1.42
N THR A 412 -2.91 -13.19 -0.78
CA THR A 412 -1.90 -13.38 0.27
C THR A 412 -2.45 -14.18 1.45
N SER A 413 -3.70 -13.97 1.84
CA SER A 413 -4.37 -14.72 2.91
C SER A 413 -4.38 -16.22 2.65
N VAL A 414 -4.60 -16.64 1.41
CA VAL A 414 -4.59 -18.06 0.99
C VAL A 414 -3.19 -18.66 1.08
N VAL A 415 -2.18 -17.95 0.58
CA VAL A 415 -0.79 -18.43 0.62
C VAL A 415 -0.28 -18.51 2.06
N ALA A 416 -0.60 -17.50 2.88
CA ALA A 416 -0.24 -17.47 4.30
C ALA A 416 -0.93 -18.61 5.09
N ALA A 417 -2.21 -18.82 4.88
CA ALA A 417 -2.95 -19.92 5.50
C ALA A 417 -2.38 -21.29 5.06
N SER A 418 -2.01 -21.44 3.79
CA SER A 418 -1.36 -22.66 3.26
C SER A 418 0.00 -22.93 3.91
N LEU A 419 0.81 -21.88 4.13
CA LEU A 419 2.07 -21.96 4.85
C LEU A 419 1.85 -22.46 6.29
N VAL A 420 0.96 -21.80 7.04
CA VAL A 420 0.71 -22.13 8.45
C VAL A 420 0.11 -23.53 8.59
N ALA A 421 -0.81 -23.93 7.71
CA ALA A 421 -1.36 -25.29 7.67
C ALA A 421 -0.27 -26.35 7.43
N ALA A 422 0.66 -26.08 6.51
CA ALA A 422 1.76 -27.00 6.22
C ALA A 422 2.75 -27.12 7.39
N LEU A 423 3.03 -26.03 8.11
CA LEU A 423 3.87 -26.04 9.31
C LEU A 423 3.18 -26.79 10.45
N LYS A 424 1.91 -26.51 10.72
CA LYS A 424 1.11 -27.18 11.75
C LYS A 424 1.05 -28.69 11.51
N ALA A 425 0.85 -29.14 10.28
CA ALA A 425 0.84 -30.56 9.93
C ALA A 425 2.18 -31.26 10.20
N GLN A 426 3.28 -30.51 10.23
CA GLN A 426 4.62 -30.98 10.60
C GLN A 426 4.92 -30.86 12.10
N GLY A 427 3.98 -30.36 12.91
CA GLY A 427 4.20 -30.06 14.32
C GLY A 427 5.14 -28.86 14.55
N ARG A 428 5.24 -27.95 13.57
CA ARG A 428 6.10 -26.77 13.59
C ARG A 428 5.27 -25.49 13.68
N SER A 429 5.86 -24.48 14.26
CA SER A 429 5.32 -23.12 14.32
C SER A 429 5.93 -22.22 13.22
N VAL A 430 5.37 -21.04 13.05
CA VAL A 430 5.95 -19.98 12.20
C VAL A 430 7.29 -19.51 12.77
N TRP A 431 7.46 -19.53 14.11
CA TRP A 431 8.70 -19.17 14.76
C TRP A 431 9.83 -20.18 14.46
N ASP A 432 9.50 -21.48 14.39
CA ASP A 432 10.47 -22.51 13.98
C ASP A 432 10.93 -22.32 12.54
N GLU A 433 10.05 -21.83 11.66
CA GLU A 433 10.42 -21.53 10.27
C GLU A 433 11.29 -20.28 10.17
N LEU A 434 10.97 -19.21 10.91
CA LEU A 434 11.83 -18.02 11.01
C LEU A 434 13.20 -18.36 11.61
N GLU A 435 13.26 -19.24 12.61
CA GLU A 435 14.53 -19.73 13.16
C GLU A 435 15.31 -20.51 12.10
N ARG A 436 14.68 -21.39 11.34
CA ARG A 436 15.32 -22.12 10.23
C ARG A 436 15.93 -21.16 9.22
N LEU A 437 15.19 -20.13 8.82
CA LEU A 437 15.69 -19.10 7.88
C LEU A 437 16.88 -18.33 8.48
N ALA A 438 16.80 -17.94 9.74
CA ALA A 438 17.90 -17.25 10.43
C ALA A 438 19.17 -18.12 10.50
N ARG A 439 19.04 -19.43 10.71
CA ARG A 439 20.19 -20.35 10.72
C ARG A 439 20.83 -20.53 9.34
N LEU A 440 20.01 -20.47 8.28
CA LEU A 440 20.52 -20.62 6.90
C LEU A 440 21.15 -19.35 6.35
N HIS A 441 20.59 -18.18 6.69
CA HIS A 441 20.90 -16.92 6.01
C HIS A 441 21.53 -15.86 6.94
N GLY A 442 21.58 -16.12 8.25
CA GLY A 442 21.82 -15.15 9.30
C GLY A 442 20.51 -14.56 9.83
N LEU A 443 20.55 -14.06 11.04
CA LEU A 443 19.42 -13.38 11.66
C LEU A 443 19.29 -11.95 11.11
N HIS A 444 18.30 -11.73 10.24
CA HIS A 444 17.93 -10.44 9.71
C HIS A 444 16.88 -9.79 10.61
N VAL A 445 17.18 -8.60 11.15
CA VAL A 445 16.23 -7.85 11.98
C VAL A 445 16.12 -6.43 11.45
N SER A 446 14.91 -6.05 11.06
CA SER A 446 14.61 -4.70 10.62
C SER A 446 13.86 -3.92 11.71
N SER A 447 14.04 -2.62 11.75
CA SER A 447 13.32 -1.70 12.65
C SER A 447 13.18 -0.34 11.99
N PRO A 448 11.99 0.30 12.05
CA PRO A 448 11.82 1.67 11.61
C PRO A 448 12.30 2.64 12.71
N LEU A 449 12.76 3.82 12.27
CA LEU A 449 12.93 5.01 13.10
C LEU A 449 12.24 6.17 12.37
N THR A 450 11.23 6.77 12.99
CA THR A 450 10.44 7.82 12.37
C THR A 450 10.56 9.10 13.18
N PHE A 451 11.03 10.16 12.53
CA PHE A 451 11.00 11.52 13.08
C PHE A 451 9.77 12.23 12.55
N ARG A 452 8.94 12.73 13.46
CA ARG A 452 7.82 13.63 13.16
C ARG A 452 8.25 15.04 13.52
N VAL A 453 8.07 15.99 12.62
CA VAL A 453 8.47 17.37 12.82
C VAL A 453 7.28 18.31 12.63
N GLU A 454 7.35 19.49 13.25
CA GLU A 454 6.33 20.53 13.06
C GLU A 454 6.52 21.27 11.72
N GLN A 455 7.77 21.40 11.27
CA GLN A 455 8.13 22.14 10.06
C GLN A 455 8.93 21.23 9.12
N ILE A 456 8.51 21.15 7.87
CA ILE A 456 9.12 20.26 6.86
C ILE A 456 10.58 20.63 6.56
N GLU A 457 10.95 21.89 6.78
CA GLU A 457 12.31 22.42 6.62
C GLU A 457 13.32 21.74 7.57
N GLN A 458 12.85 21.26 8.73
CA GLN A 458 13.70 20.51 9.67
C GLN A 458 14.18 19.19 9.05
N ILE A 459 13.32 18.52 8.26
CA ILE A 459 13.68 17.32 7.51
C ILE A 459 14.75 17.63 6.47
N ALA A 460 14.53 18.69 5.67
CA ALA A 460 15.48 19.11 4.65
C ALA A 460 16.85 19.43 5.27
N ALA A 461 16.87 20.12 6.42
CA ALA A 461 18.09 20.43 7.15
C ALA A 461 18.79 19.18 7.69
N GLY A 462 18.04 18.20 8.23
CA GLY A 462 18.57 16.92 8.69
C GLY A 462 19.19 16.10 7.56
N MET A 463 18.50 16.00 6.42
CA MET A 463 19.00 15.33 5.23
C MET A 463 20.24 16.01 4.64
N ALA A 464 20.28 17.35 4.65
CA ALA A 464 21.46 18.11 4.22
C ALA A 464 22.67 17.84 5.12
N ARG A 465 22.47 17.77 6.46
CA ARG A 465 23.55 17.39 7.40
C ARG A 465 24.06 15.97 7.11
N LEU A 466 23.17 15.00 6.96
CA LEU A 466 23.55 13.61 6.67
C LEU A 466 24.36 13.49 5.36
N ARG A 467 24.00 14.27 4.32
CA ARG A 467 24.75 14.31 3.05
C ARG A 467 26.12 14.98 3.18
N ALA A 468 26.19 16.09 3.94
CA ALA A 468 27.41 16.86 4.09
C ALA A 468 28.43 16.19 5.04
N GLN A 469 27.95 15.51 6.06
CA GLN A 469 28.76 14.89 7.11
C GLN A 469 28.23 13.48 7.45
N PRO A 470 28.35 12.53 6.51
CA PRO A 470 27.92 11.15 6.77
C PRO A 470 28.79 10.52 7.88
N PRO A 471 28.24 9.59 8.67
CA PRO A 471 29.00 8.92 9.71
C PRO A 471 30.13 8.07 9.10
N SER A 472 31.31 8.09 9.73
CA SER A 472 32.41 7.18 9.41
C SER A 472 32.32 5.87 10.18
N VAL A 473 31.60 5.86 11.29
CA VAL A 473 31.35 4.69 12.16
C VAL A 473 29.88 4.73 12.58
N LEU A 474 29.21 3.59 12.59
CA LEU A 474 27.82 3.44 13.04
C LEU A 474 27.72 2.22 13.96
N ALA A 475 27.23 2.41 15.18
CA ALA A 475 27.15 1.36 16.21
C ALA A 475 28.46 0.55 16.38
N GLY A 476 29.60 1.24 16.37
CA GLY A 476 30.93 0.64 16.51
C GLY A 476 31.48 -0.05 15.26
N SER A 477 30.76 -0.09 14.15
CA SER A 477 31.23 -0.65 12.87
C SER A 477 31.60 0.47 11.89
N PRO A 478 32.73 0.36 11.15
CA PRO A 478 33.10 1.29 10.11
C PRO A 478 32.02 1.37 9.02
N VAL A 479 31.73 2.57 8.54
CA VAL A 479 30.87 2.77 7.38
C VAL A 479 31.70 2.54 6.11
N VAL A 480 31.22 1.65 5.25
CA VAL A 480 31.90 1.25 4.00
C VAL A 480 31.22 1.81 2.75
N GLU A 481 29.97 2.23 2.84
CA GLU A 481 29.24 2.84 1.73
C GLU A 481 28.27 3.92 2.24
N VAL A 482 28.29 5.08 1.59
CA VAL A 482 27.27 6.11 1.72
C VAL A 482 26.82 6.50 0.31
N SER A 483 25.54 6.31 0.04
CA SER A 483 24.98 6.58 -1.29
C SER A 483 23.84 7.58 -1.20
N ASP A 484 23.96 8.70 -1.91
CA ASP A 484 22.84 9.64 -2.11
C ASP A 484 21.94 9.10 -3.23
N LEU A 485 20.76 8.62 -2.84
CA LEU A 485 19.81 8.00 -3.76
C LEU A 485 19.21 9.00 -4.77
N SER A 486 19.38 10.31 -4.56
CA SER A 486 18.98 11.33 -5.52
C SER A 486 19.79 11.29 -6.83
N GLN A 487 20.92 10.58 -6.83
CA GLN A 487 21.75 10.32 -8.01
C GLN A 487 21.44 8.96 -8.70
N GLY A 488 20.44 8.24 -8.20
CA GLY A 488 20.19 6.85 -8.56
C GLY A 488 21.08 5.87 -7.77
N TYR A 489 20.73 4.60 -7.78
CA TYR A 489 21.46 3.57 -7.03
C TYR A 489 21.40 2.21 -7.71
N ARG A 490 22.54 1.66 -8.13
CA ARG A 490 22.66 0.30 -8.72
C ARG A 490 21.62 0.00 -9.82
N GLY A 491 21.38 0.96 -10.71
CA GLY A 491 20.39 0.85 -11.78
C GLY A 491 18.97 1.33 -11.41
N LEU A 492 18.70 1.64 -10.15
CA LEU A 492 17.45 2.27 -9.74
C LEU A 492 17.43 3.74 -10.14
N PRO A 493 16.27 4.28 -10.56
CA PRO A 493 16.14 5.71 -10.86
C PRO A 493 16.33 6.57 -9.60
N PRO A 494 16.61 7.88 -9.78
CA PRO A 494 16.75 8.83 -8.67
C PRO A 494 15.51 8.84 -7.75
N THR A 495 15.78 8.91 -6.43
CA THR A 495 14.76 9.11 -5.38
C THR A 495 15.41 9.87 -4.22
N ASP A 496 14.65 10.69 -3.50
CA ASP A 496 15.21 11.39 -2.33
C ASP A 496 15.47 10.40 -1.18
N GLY A 497 16.70 10.29 -0.75
CA GLY A 497 17.13 9.42 0.32
C GLY A 497 18.65 9.29 0.42
N VAL A 498 19.12 8.77 1.55
CA VAL A 498 20.54 8.44 1.79
C VAL A 498 20.61 7.03 2.35
N LEU A 499 21.43 6.19 1.72
CA LEU A 499 21.75 4.83 2.17
C LEU A 499 23.13 4.83 2.83
N VAL A 500 23.23 4.18 4.00
CA VAL A 500 24.47 3.95 4.73
C VAL A 500 24.62 2.46 4.98
N LEU A 501 25.79 1.88 4.66
CA LEU A 501 26.17 0.50 4.94
C LEU A 501 27.42 0.46 5.81
N THR A 502 27.44 -0.46 6.78
CA THR A 502 28.62 -0.72 7.59
C THR A 502 29.37 -1.99 7.15
N GLU A 503 30.62 -2.14 7.58
CA GLU A 503 31.44 -3.33 7.36
C GLU A 503 30.79 -4.60 7.98
N ALA A 504 30.08 -4.44 9.09
CA ALA A 504 29.33 -5.53 9.73
C ALA A 504 28.02 -5.88 9.00
N GLY A 505 27.67 -5.15 7.94
CA GLY A 505 26.51 -5.42 7.13
C GLY A 505 25.23 -4.69 7.58
N ASP A 506 25.31 -3.80 8.58
CA ASP A 506 24.14 -2.99 8.94
C ASP A 506 23.80 -2.01 7.84
N ARG A 507 22.52 -1.80 7.62
CA ARG A 507 22.01 -0.85 6.63
C ARG A 507 21.07 0.14 7.28
N VAL A 508 21.21 1.42 6.95
CA VAL A 508 20.23 2.46 7.24
C VAL A 508 19.87 3.18 5.95
N ILE A 509 18.58 3.37 5.71
CA ILE A 509 18.09 4.20 4.60
C ILE A 509 17.20 5.28 5.20
N ALA A 510 17.67 6.54 5.14
CA ALA A 510 16.88 7.71 5.53
C ALA A 510 16.15 8.26 4.31
N ARG A 511 14.84 8.47 4.44
CA ARG A 511 13.98 8.92 3.34
C ARG A 511 12.89 9.86 3.84
N PRO A 512 12.79 11.10 3.31
CA PRO A 512 11.68 11.98 3.57
C PRO A 512 10.35 11.39 3.09
N SER A 513 9.27 11.60 3.85
CA SER A 513 7.93 11.33 3.34
C SER A 513 7.57 12.37 2.29
N GLY A 514 7.00 11.95 1.17
CA GLY A 514 6.56 12.87 0.12
C GLY A 514 5.27 13.64 0.44
N THR A 515 4.53 13.22 1.48
CA THR A 515 3.17 13.72 1.76
C THR A 515 2.95 14.18 3.20
N GLU A 516 3.86 13.85 4.11
CA GLU A 516 3.72 14.12 5.54
C GLU A 516 5.02 14.71 6.10
N PRO A 517 4.98 15.54 7.17
CA PRO A 517 6.16 16.07 7.83
C PRO A 517 6.88 14.99 8.66
N LYS A 518 7.33 13.94 7.97
CA LYS A 518 8.00 12.78 8.55
C LYS A 518 9.26 12.43 7.80
N LEU A 519 10.32 12.13 8.54
CA LEU A 519 11.51 11.44 8.02
C LEU A 519 11.47 10.00 8.50
N LYS A 520 11.44 9.04 7.57
CA LYS A 520 11.49 7.62 7.88
C LYS A 520 12.91 7.11 7.65
N CYS A 521 13.47 6.43 8.65
CA CYS A 521 14.70 5.69 8.54
C CYS A 521 14.40 4.20 8.70
N TYR A 522 14.88 3.41 7.75
CA TYR A 522 14.72 1.96 7.71
C TYR A 522 16.05 1.34 8.08
N LEU A 523 16.08 0.63 9.20
CA LEU A 523 17.28 0.01 9.75
C LEU A 523 17.21 -1.49 9.56
N GLU A 524 18.32 -2.11 9.20
CA GLU A 524 18.46 -3.56 9.17
C GLU A 524 19.85 -3.96 9.69
N VAL A 525 19.87 -4.92 10.61
CA VAL A 525 21.08 -5.59 11.07
C VAL A 525 21.05 -7.06 10.66
N ILE A 526 22.21 -7.63 10.37
CA ILE A 526 22.36 -9.04 10.01
C ILE A 526 23.41 -9.63 10.93
N LEU A 527 23.01 -10.63 11.73
CA LEU A 527 23.91 -11.32 12.63
C LEU A 527 24.11 -12.78 12.20
N PRO A 528 25.35 -13.28 12.22
CA PRO A 528 25.58 -14.70 12.01
C PRO A 528 24.97 -15.52 13.14
N VAL A 529 24.45 -16.70 12.81
CA VAL A 529 23.89 -17.64 13.77
C VAL A 529 24.79 -18.85 13.82
N ALA A 530 25.44 -19.09 14.98
CA ALA A 530 26.26 -20.26 15.16
C ALA A 530 25.42 -21.52 15.34
N GLU A 531 25.95 -22.66 14.90
CA GLU A 531 25.27 -23.95 15.04
C GLU A 531 25.15 -24.33 16.54
N GLY A 532 23.93 -24.71 16.95
CA GLY A 532 23.62 -25.08 18.33
C GLY A 532 23.43 -23.93 19.32
N GLU A 533 23.74 -22.68 18.94
CA GLU A 533 23.55 -21.53 19.81
C GLU A 533 22.13 -20.92 19.65
N PRO A 534 21.59 -20.28 20.69
CA PRO A 534 20.36 -19.51 20.58
C PRO A 534 20.49 -18.38 19.53
N LEU A 535 19.36 -17.98 18.92
CA LEU A 535 19.36 -16.81 18.03
C LEU A 535 19.77 -15.55 18.80
N PRO A 536 20.67 -14.71 18.27
CA PRO A 536 21.21 -13.53 18.97
C PRO A 536 20.26 -12.32 18.93
N TRP A 537 19.00 -12.51 19.36
CA TRP A 537 17.97 -11.47 19.35
C TRP A 537 18.30 -10.26 20.23
N GLU A 538 18.86 -10.49 21.40
CA GLU A 538 19.26 -9.41 22.32
C GLU A 538 20.34 -8.54 21.67
N GLN A 539 21.38 -9.17 21.12
CA GLN A 539 22.45 -8.48 20.41
C GLN A 539 21.92 -7.68 19.20
N ALA A 540 20.93 -8.23 18.46
CA ALA A 540 20.33 -7.53 17.35
C ALA A 540 19.57 -6.27 17.80
N ARG A 541 18.81 -6.37 18.90
CA ARG A 541 18.08 -5.22 19.48
C ARG A 541 19.03 -4.14 19.99
N GLU A 542 20.03 -4.52 20.78
CA GLU A 542 21.05 -3.58 21.29
C GLU A 542 21.75 -2.85 20.14
N ARG A 543 22.06 -3.57 19.06
CA ARG A 543 22.72 -2.98 17.89
C ARG A 543 21.79 -2.03 17.14
N LEU A 544 20.52 -2.40 16.94
CA LEU A 544 19.51 -1.50 16.35
C LEU A 544 19.32 -0.23 17.18
N ASP A 545 19.27 -0.36 18.51
CA ASP A 545 19.08 0.79 19.39
C ASP A 545 20.30 1.71 19.40
N ALA A 546 21.51 1.16 19.34
CA ALA A 546 22.73 1.94 19.14
C ALA A 546 22.74 2.69 17.80
N ILE A 547 22.26 2.05 16.71
CA ILE A 547 22.12 2.69 15.40
C ILE A 547 21.07 3.81 15.46
N LYS A 548 19.90 3.58 16.07
CA LYS A 548 18.85 4.60 16.23
C LYS A 548 19.38 5.83 16.96
N GLY A 549 20.07 5.63 18.09
CA GLY A 549 20.65 6.72 18.87
C GLY A 549 21.68 7.54 18.08
N ALA A 550 22.64 6.86 17.46
CA ALA A 550 23.65 7.52 16.64
C ALA A 550 23.03 8.27 15.45
N PHE A 551 22.01 7.69 14.82
CA PHE A 551 21.38 8.31 13.65
C PHE A 551 20.50 9.51 14.03
N ALA A 552 19.84 9.49 15.20
CA ALA A 552 19.12 10.63 15.74
C ALA A 552 20.06 11.83 15.99
N GLU A 553 21.23 11.58 16.57
CA GLU A 553 22.26 12.63 16.79
C GLU A 553 22.75 13.24 15.47
N ILE A 554 23.03 12.42 14.44
CA ILE A 554 23.51 12.87 13.13
C ILE A 554 22.46 13.74 12.43
N ILE A 555 21.21 13.30 12.43
CA ILE A 555 20.11 14.04 11.81
C ILE A 555 19.76 15.28 12.63
N GLY A 556 19.93 15.24 13.96
CA GLY A 556 19.65 16.35 14.85
C GLY A 556 18.15 16.64 14.98
N LEU A 557 17.34 15.59 15.02
CA LEU A 557 15.89 15.62 15.23
C LEU A 557 15.51 14.81 16.46
#